data_c10f3950661c65bd63808bacb62dfcd6
#
_entry.id   c10f3950661c65bd63808bacb62dfcd6
#
_cell.length_a   1.000
_cell.length_b   1.000
_cell.length_c   1.000
_cell.angle_alpha   90.00
_cell.angle_beta   90.00
_cell.angle_gamma   90.00
#
_symmetry.space_group_name_H-M   'P 1'
#
loop_
_entity.id
_entity.type
_entity.pdbx_description
1 polymer ?
#
loop_
_entity_poly.entity_id
_entity_poly.type
_entity_poly.pdbx_seq_one_letter_code
_entity_poly.pdbx_strand_id
1 'polypeptide(L)'
;IGTSLAENMKQFPGGDSVVNKDIMIAGFINALEKDSTHAKMTADEAMKILQDYMQKQQLVKMKDEADAYQKAKVGNDKYMKNKAKEPGMVELKNEKSPNDPGVLLNVTTKGTGAAIKSTDFVYVNYVGKLTDGTVFDATTGKEPALFPVKGVIPGFSQALQQLSVGSKATIVIPSE
;
A
#
# COMPACT_ATOMS: atom_id res chain seq x y z
N ILE A 1 31.78 8.79 16.14
CA ILE A 1 31.54 7.37 16.53
C ILE A 1 30.29 7.30 17.45
N GLY A 2 30.16 8.16 18.49
CA GLY A 2 28.98 8.13 19.37
C GLY A 2 27.65 8.48 18.72
N THR A 3 27.62 9.40 17.76
CA THR A 3 26.42 9.79 17.00
C THR A 3 25.95 8.66 16.09
N SER A 4 26.85 7.96 15.42
CA SER A 4 26.52 6.81 14.55
C SER A 4 25.92 5.65 15.34
N LEU A 5 26.40 5.39 16.57
CA LEU A 5 25.84 4.35 17.43
C LEU A 5 24.41 4.71 17.87
N ALA A 6 24.18 5.96 18.25
CA ALA A 6 22.87 6.46 18.65
C ALA A 6 21.86 6.44 17.47
N GLU A 7 22.33 6.75 16.25
CA GLU A 7 21.48 6.67 15.04
C GLU A 7 21.14 5.23 14.68
N ASN A 8 22.09 4.31 14.77
CA ASN A 8 21.84 2.89 14.54
C ASN A 8 20.87 2.32 15.57
N MET A 9 20.93 2.76 16.82
CA MET A 9 19.98 2.34 17.87
C MET A 9 18.55 2.77 17.60
N LYS A 10 18.32 3.94 16.99
CA LYS A 10 16.99 4.41 16.61
C LYS A 10 16.34 3.54 15.52
N GLN A 11 17.14 2.78 14.77
CA GLN A 11 16.65 1.86 13.75
C GLN A 11 16.10 0.54 14.34
N PHE A 12 16.40 0.23 15.60
CA PHE A 12 15.82 -0.93 16.26
C PHE A 12 14.36 -0.63 16.66
N PRO A 13 13.43 -1.54 16.40
CA PRO A 13 12.05 -1.41 16.84
C PRO A 13 11.98 -1.20 18.36
N GLY A 14 11.46 -0.06 18.79
CA GLY A 14 11.40 0.31 20.21
C GLY A 14 12.73 0.75 20.83
N GLY A 15 13.74 1.09 20.04
CA GLY A 15 15.11 1.38 20.49
C GLY A 15 15.23 2.33 21.69
N ASP A 16 14.37 3.35 21.79
CA ASP A 16 14.38 4.30 22.91
C ASP A 16 13.69 3.78 24.18
N SER A 17 12.79 2.79 24.06
CA SER A 17 11.99 2.27 25.18
C SER A 17 12.43 0.89 25.68
N VAL A 18 13.11 0.12 24.83
CA VAL A 18 13.49 -1.27 25.11
C VAL A 18 14.94 -1.38 25.56
N VAL A 19 15.80 -0.45 25.12
CA VAL A 19 17.23 -0.48 25.45
C VAL A 19 17.51 0.31 26.72
N ASN A 20 17.93 -0.38 27.76
CA ASN A 20 18.47 0.27 28.98
C ASN A 20 19.84 0.88 28.65
N LYS A 21 19.89 2.22 28.60
CA LYS A 21 21.08 2.98 28.22
C LYS A 21 22.27 2.74 29.16
N ASP A 22 22.01 2.59 30.46
CA ASP A 22 23.06 2.37 31.45
C ASP A 22 23.70 1.00 31.31
N ILE A 23 22.90 -0.03 31.07
CA ILE A 23 23.39 -1.40 30.81
C ILE A 23 24.20 -1.43 29.51
N MET A 24 23.76 -0.72 28.47
CA MET A 24 24.47 -0.65 27.21
C MET A 24 25.83 0.05 27.33
N ILE A 25 25.87 1.19 28.05
CA ILE A 25 27.10 1.94 28.30
C ILE A 25 28.07 1.07 29.12
N ALA A 26 27.59 0.38 30.15
CA ALA A 26 28.40 -0.53 30.94
C ALA A 26 28.97 -1.68 30.09
N GLY A 27 28.15 -2.27 29.21
CA GLY A 27 28.62 -3.31 28.29
C GLY A 27 29.65 -2.81 27.30
N PHE A 28 29.53 -1.56 26.82
CA PHE A 28 30.50 -0.95 25.92
C PHE A 28 31.84 -0.69 26.63
N ILE A 29 31.80 -0.19 27.87
CA ILE A 29 33.01 0.03 28.69
C ILE A 29 33.70 -1.30 28.94
N ASN A 30 33.00 -2.33 29.40
CA ASN A 30 33.54 -3.66 29.66
C ASN A 30 34.19 -4.29 28.40
N ALA A 31 33.56 -4.06 27.23
CA ALA A 31 34.15 -4.53 25.97
C ALA A 31 35.47 -3.80 25.59
N LEU A 32 35.55 -2.50 25.85
CA LEU A 32 36.80 -1.74 25.64
C LEU A 32 37.92 -2.15 26.60
N GLU A 33 37.58 -2.42 27.85
CA GLU A 33 38.53 -2.83 28.90
C GLU A 33 38.90 -4.33 28.82
N LYS A 34 38.26 -5.06 27.89
CA LYS A 34 38.36 -6.53 27.76
C LYS A 34 38.03 -7.27 29.07
N ASP A 35 37.20 -6.65 29.91
CA ASP A 35 36.74 -7.22 31.17
C ASP A 35 35.43 -8.00 30.96
N SER A 36 35.55 -9.33 30.95
CA SER A 36 34.37 -10.22 30.86
C SER A 36 33.82 -10.66 32.22
N THR A 37 34.45 -10.27 33.32
CA THR A 37 34.05 -10.75 34.66
C THR A 37 32.75 -10.21 35.14
N HIS A 38 32.33 -9.06 34.62
CA HIS A 38 31.03 -8.40 34.93
C HIS A 38 29.99 -8.57 33.84
N ALA A 39 30.27 -9.30 32.77
CA ALA A 39 29.32 -9.57 31.72
C ALA A 39 28.18 -10.47 32.25
N LYS A 40 26.94 -10.00 32.16
CA LYS A 40 25.74 -10.75 32.62
C LYS A 40 25.34 -11.88 31.68
N MET A 41 25.88 -11.91 30.46
CA MET A 41 25.63 -12.93 29.43
C MET A 41 26.79 -13.00 28.44
N THR A 42 26.93 -14.11 27.74
CA THR A 42 27.88 -14.27 26.67
C THR A 42 27.41 -13.54 25.39
N ALA A 43 28.33 -13.28 24.47
CA ALA A 43 27.98 -12.66 23.18
C ALA A 43 26.98 -13.51 22.38
N ASP A 44 27.13 -14.84 22.43
CA ASP A 44 26.21 -15.77 21.73
C ASP A 44 24.80 -15.74 22.32
N GLU A 45 24.68 -15.71 23.66
CA GLU A 45 23.37 -15.55 24.32
C GLU A 45 22.73 -14.22 24.00
N ALA A 46 23.50 -13.13 23.97
CA ALA A 46 23.01 -11.82 23.58
C ALA A 46 22.51 -11.79 22.13
N MET A 47 23.26 -12.40 21.20
CA MET A 47 22.87 -12.50 19.79
C MET A 47 21.59 -13.32 19.62
N LYS A 48 21.44 -14.42 20.33
CA LYS A 48 20.24 -15.25 20.29
C LYS A 48 19.02 -14.48 20.79
N ILE A 49 19.13 -13.78 21.92
CA ILE A 49 18.04 -12.95 22.47
C ILE A 49 17.65 -11.85 21.47
N LEU A 50 18.64 -11.21 20.84
CA LEU A 50 18.40 -10.17 19.84
C LEU A 50 17.69 -10.73 18.61
N GLN A 51 18.11 -11.89 18.10
CA GLN A 51 17.43 -12.56 16.98
C GLN A 51 15.98 -12.93 17.32
N ASP A 52 15.75 -13.53 18.47
CA ASP A 52 14.42 -13.90 18.94
C ASP A 52 13.52 -12.66 19.10
N TYR A 53 14.06 -11.56 19.59
CA TYR A 53 13.35 -10.30 19.71
C TYR A 53 12.99 -9.73 18.34
N MET A 54 13.95 -9.66 17.42
CA MET A 54 13.71 -9.16 16.06
C MET A 54 12.67 -10.01 15.33
N GLN A 55 12.76 -11.33 15.44
CA GLN A 55 11.79 -12.24 14.86
C GLN A 55 10.38 -12.04 15.41
N LYS A 56 10.25 -11.86 16.72
CA LYS A 56 8.95 -11.55 17.36
C LYS A 56 8.40 -10.21 16.87
N GLN A 57 9.21 -9.17 16.79
CA GLN A 57 8.78 -7.86 16.28
C GLN A 57 8.32 -7.95 14.83
N GLN A 58 9.01 -8.71 14.01
CA GLN A 58 8.62 -8.92 12.61
C GLN A 58 7.28 -9.65 12.51
N LEU A 59 7.05 -10.68 13.33
CA LEU A 59 5.77 -11.41 13.39
C LEU A 59 4.61 -10.51 13.84
N VAL A 60 4.83 -9.66 14.86
CA VAL A 60 3.83 -8.68 15.32
C VAL A 60 3.47 -7.72 14.18
N LYS A 61 4.49 -7.14 13.53
CA LYS A 61 4.29 -6.23 12.41
C LYS A 61 3.52 -6.87 11.26
N MET A 62 3.89 -8.09 10.86
CA MET A 62 3.18 -8.84 9.81
C MET A 62 1.71 -9.11 10.19
N LYS A 63 1.45 -9.42 11.47
CA LYS A 63 0.08 -9.62 11.97
C LYS A 63 -0.73 -8.33 11.92
N ASP A 64 -0.17 -7.23 12.41
CA ASP A 64 -0.83 -5.93 12.40
C ASP A 64 -1.14 -5.47 10.96
N GLU A 65 -0.21 -5.67 10.02
CA GLU A 65 -0.41 -5.40 8.60
C GLU A 65 -1.51 -6.29 7.99
N ALA A 66 -1.54 -7.57 8.33
CA ALA A 66 -2.57 -8.51 7.88
C ALA A 66 -3.95 -8.14 8.44
N ASP A 67 -4.05 -7.78 9.72
CA ASP A 67 -5.29 -7.36 10.35
C ASP A 67 -5.80 -6.03 9.77
N ALA A 68 -4.89 -5.07 9.52
CA ALA A 68 -5.20 -3.81 8.84
C ALA A 68 -5.71 -4.05 7.41
N TYR A 69 -5.06 -4.95 6.66
CA TYR A 69 -5.49 -5.34 5.32
C TYR A 69 -6.89 -5.96 5.34
N GLN A 70 -7.16 -6.92 6.22
CA GLN A 70 -8.47 -7.55 6.32
C GLN A 70 -9.57 -6.54 6.68
N LYS A 71 -9.30 -5.62 7.59
CA LYS A 71 -10.23 -4.55 7.96
C LYS A 71 -10.52 -3.62 6.79
N ALA A 72 -9.48 -3.23 6.04
CA ALA A 72 -9.62 -2.41 4.84
C ALA A 72 -10.41 -3.15 3.77
N LYS A 73 -10.15 -4.44 3.54
CA LYS A 73 -10.84 -5.26 2.56
C LYS A 73 -12.34 -5.33 2.84
N VAL A 74 -12.74 -5.60 4.08
CA VAL A 74 -14.17 -5.60 4.47
C VAL A 74 -14.84 -4.24 4.20
N GLY A 75 -14.14 -3.14 4.50
CA GLY A 75 -14.62 -1.79 4.20
C GLY A 75 -14.79 -1.55 2.70
N ASN A 76 -13.81 -1.94 1.91
CA ASN A 76 -13.82 -1.80 0.45
C ASN A 76 -14.91 -2.68 -0.20
N ASP A 77 -15.09 -3.92 0.23
CA ASP A 77 -16.15 -4.81 -0.25
C ASP A 77 -17.54 -4.22 0.02
N LYS A 78 -17.74 -3.63 1.20
CA LYS A 78 -19.00 -2.93 1.53
C LYS A 78 -19.21 -1.71 0.64
N TYR A 79 -18.15 -0.93 0.41
CA TYR A 79 -18.18 0.22 -0.49
C TYR A 79 -18.56 -0.19 -1.91
N MET A 80 -17.89 -1.22 -2.46
CA MET A 80 -18.19 -1.77 -3.79
C MET A 80 -19.63 -2.24 -3.91
N LYS A 81 -20.14 -3.02 -2.94
CA LYS A 81 -21.54 -3.48 -2.93
C LYS A 81 -22.54 -2.34 -2.90
N ASN A 82 -22.24 -1.26 -2.19
CA ASN A 82 -23.11 -0.09 -2.15
C ASN A 82 -23.07 0.67 -3.48
N LYS A 83 -21.88 0.88 -4.04
CA LYS A 83 -21.70 1.55 -5.33
C LYS A 83 -22.32 0.79 -6.49
N ALA A 84 -22.28 -0.55 -6.48
CA ALA A 84 -22.93 -1.38 -7.50
C ALA A 84 -24.46 -1.19 -7.57
N LYS A 85 -25.10 -0.69 -6.50
CA LYS A 85 -26.54 -0.42 -6.44
C LYS A 85 -26.92 0.97 -6.96
N GLU A 86 -25.94 1.84 -7.22
CA GLU A 86 -26.20 3.17 -7.73
C GLU A 86 -26.75 3.11 -9.18
N PRO A 87 -27.71 3.97 -9.54
CA PRO A 87 -28.26 3.97 -10.88
C PRO A 87 -27.20 4.18 -11.96
N GLY A 88 -27.25 3.36 -13.00
CA GLY A 88 -26.33 3.44 -14.15
C GLY A 88 -24.97 2.79 -13.92
N MET A 89 -24.73 2.17 -12.77
CA MET A 89 -23.52 1.44 -12.47
C MET A 89 -23.58 0.03 -13.10
N VAL A 90 -22.57 -0.35 -13.85
CA VAL A 90 -22.42 -1.67 -14.49
C VAL A 90 -21.17 -2.32 -13.95
N GLU A 91 -21.27 -3.57 -13.54
CA GLU A 91 -20.12 -4.37 -13.09
C GLU A 91 -19.46 -5.06 -14.29
N LEU A 92 -18.18 -4.76 -14.49
CA LEU A 92 -17.33 -5.42 -15.47
C LEU A 92 -16.57 -6.55 -14.78
N LYS A 93 -17.05 -7.77 -14.93
CA LYS A 93 -16.43 -8.95 -14.31
C LYS A 93 -15.08 -9.26 -14.93
N ASN A 94 -14.16 -9.72 -14.12
CA ASN A 94 -12.88 -10.22 -14.58
C ASN A 94 -13.06 -11.68 -15.00
N GLU A 95 -12.90 -11.96 -16.29
CA GLU A 95 -13.02 -13.33 -16.84
C GLU A 95 -11.97 -14.30 -16.26
N LYS A 96 -10.81 -13.77 -15.83
CA LYS A 96 -9.71 -14.56 -15.26
C LYS A 96 -9.87 -14.84 -13.76
N SER A 97 -10.69 -14.06 -13.07
CA SER A 97 -10.94 -14.16 -11.62
C SER A 97 -12.43 -13.93 -11.36
N PRO A 98 -13.30 -14.90 -11.64
CA PRO A 98 -14.77 -14.72 -11.51
C PRO A 98 -15.25 -14.47 -10.08
N ASN A 99 -14.44 -14.80 -9.09
CA ASN A 99 -14.75 -14.62 -7.67
C ASN A 99 -14.32 -13.26 -7.11
N ASP A 100 -13.50 -12.51 -7.87
CA ASP A 100 -13.08 -11.17 -7.46
C ASP A 100 -14.16 -10.15 -7.81
N PRO A 101 -14.34 -9.10 -6.99
CA PRO A 101 -15.26 -8.03 -7.32
C PRO A 101 -14.83 -7.38 -8.63
N GLY A 102 -15.77 -7.24 -9.55
CA GLY A 102 -15.52 -6.61 -10.84
C GLY A 102 -15.29 -5.11 -10.71
N VAL A 103 -14.79 -4.50 -11.76
CA VAL A 103 -14.71 -3.05 -11.87
C VAL A 103 -16.11 -2.48 -12.10
N LEU A 104 -16.49 -1.44 -11.35
CA LEU A 104 -17.76 -0.77 -11.57
C LEU A 104 -17.56 0.43 -12.49
N LEU A 105 -18.41 0.52 -13.50
CA LEU A 105 -18.39 1.58 -14.52
C LEU A 105 -19.77 2.24 -14.59
N ASN A 106 -19.81 3.57 -14.50
CA ASN A 106 -20.97 4.37 -14.81
C ASN A 106 -20.62 5.39 -15.88
N VAL A 107 -21.20 5.25 -17.07
CA VAL A 107 -21.00 6.17 -18.19
C VAL A 107 -22.04 7.30 -18.09
N THR A 108 -21.64 8.45 -17.58
CA THR A 108 -22.50 9.62 -17.44
C THR A 108 -22.74 10.36 -18.76
N THR A 109 -21.76 10.30 -19.66
CA THR A 109 -21.87 10.84 -21.02
C THR A 109 -21.22 9.87 -21.98
N LYS A 110 -21.95 9.37 -22.96
CA LYS A 110 -21.40 8.50 -23.99
C LYS A 110 -20.65 9.34 -25.03
N GLY A 111 -19.41 9.02 -25.30
CA GLY A 111 -18.62 9.63 -26.36
C GLY A 111 -19.09 9.18 -27.75
N THR A 112 -18.89 10.04 -28.72
CA THR A 112 -19.23 9.80 -30.14
C THR A 112 -18.01 9.48 -31.00
N GLY A 113 -16.80 9.53 -30.42
CA GLY A 113 -15.56 9.22 -31.10
C GLY A 113 -15.31 7.72 -31.21
N ALA A 114 -14.09 7.37 -31.63
CA ALA A 114 -13.68 5.98 -31.81
C ALA A 114 -13.72 5.20 -30.49
N ALA A 115 -14.05 3.91 -30.56
CA ALA A 115 -13.94 2.99 -29.43
C ALA A 115 -12.47 2.80 -29.04
N ILE A 116 -12.20 2.79 -27.76
CA ILE A 116 -10.83 2.69 -27.21
C ILE A 116 -10.38 1.22 -27.23
N LYS A 117 -9.21 0.96 -27.82
CA LYS A 117 -8.61 -0.37 -27.90
C LYS A 117 -7.47 -0.51 -26.88
N SER A 118 -7.15 -1.74 -26.55
CA SER A 118 -6.05 -2.04 -25.61
C SER A 118 -4.66 -1.54 -26.07
N THR A 119 -4.47 -1.35 -27.37
CA THR A 119 -3.20 -0.87 -27.97
C THR A 119 -3.09 0.63 -28.05
N ASP A 120 -4.14 1.36 -27.72
CA ASP A 120 -4.21 2.79 -27.92
C ASP A 120 -3.53 3.56 -26.78
N PHE A 121 -3.21 4.82 -27.08
CA PHE A 121 -2.88 5.83 -26.11
C PHE A 121 -4.05 6.81 -26.00
N VAL A 122 -4.41 7.17 -24.78
CA VAL A 122 -5.55 8.05 -24.52
C VAL A 122 -5.15 9.25 -23.67
N TYR A 123 -5.67 10.41 -24.03
CA TYR A 123 -5.60 11.60 -23.19
C TYR A 123 -6.82 11.61 -22.26
N VAL A 124 -6.58 11.68 -20.96
CA VAL A 124 -7.63 11.58 -19.93
C VAL A 124 -7.50 12.74 -18.96
N ASN A 125 -8.62 13.43 -18.72
CA ASN A 125 -8.78 14.26 -17.54
C ASN A 125 -9.44 13.41 -16.45
N TYR A 126 -8.85 13.32 -15.27
CA TYR A 126 -9.36 12.49 -14.18
C TYR A 126 -9.13 13.09 -12.81
N VAL A 127 -9.88 12.57 -11.86
CA VAL A 127 -9.66 12.79 -10.42
C VAL A 127 -9.75 11.43 -9.74
N GLY A 128 -8.63 10.94 -9.23
CA GLY A 128 -8.53 9.71 -8.45
C GLY A 128 -8.79 9.98 -6.96
N LYS A 129 -9.74 9.23 -6.38
CA LYS A 129 -10.11 9.35 -4.97
C LYS A 129 -10.08 8.00 -4.28
N LEU A 130 -9.67 7.98 -3.02
CA LEU A 130 -9.87 6.86 -2.12
C LEU A 130 -11.34 6.78 -1.65
N THR A 131 -11.71 5.69 -0.98
CA THR A 131 -13.07 5.46 -0.49
C THR A 131 -13.52 6.44 0.59
N ASP A 132 -12.57 7.11 1.26
CA ASP A 132 -12.79 8.19 2.22
C ASP A 132 -12.95 9.58 1.58
N GLY A 133 -12.79 9.67 0.23
CA GLY A 133 -12.87 10.90 -0.54
C GLY A 133 -11.53 11.62 -0.73
N THR A 134 -10.45 11.13 -0.12
CA THR A 134 -9.10 11.70 -0.29
C THR A 134 -8.67 11.63 -1.75
N VAL A 135 -8.34 12.76 -2.35
CA VAL A 135 -7.78 12.82 -3.71
C VAL A 135 -6.31 12.45 -3.65
N PHE A 136 -5.93 11.36 -4.34
CA PHE A 136 -4.54 10.93 -4.42
C PHE A 136 -3.86 11.37 -5.71
N ASP A 137 -4.63 11.62 -6.78
CA ASP A 137 -4.10 12.11 -8.05
C ASP A 137 -5.19 12.79 -8.89
N ALA A 138 -4.82 13.80 -9.68
CA ALA A 138 -5.75 14.52 -10.55
C ALA A 138 -5.03 15.32 -11.64
N THR A 139 -5.73 15.52 -12.76
CA THR A 139 -5.32 16.43 -13.83
C THR A 139 -5.95 17.81 -13.71
N THR A 140 -6.69 18.12 -12.64
CA THR A 140 -7.39 19.40 -12.45
C THR A 140 -6.40 20.56 -12.54
N GLY A 141 -6.65 21.47 -13.47
CA GLY A 141 -5.77 22.63 -13.72
C GLY A 141 -4.46 22.30 -14.44
N LYS A 142 -4.32 21.10 -14.98
CA LYS A 142 -3.17 20.62 -15.75
C LYS A 142 -3.60 20.16 -17.14
N GLU A 143 -2.62 19.92 -18.00
CA GLU A 143 -2.84 19.21 -19.26
C GLU A 143 -3.40 17.80 -19.02
N PRO A 144 -4.24 17.29 -19.94
CA PRO A 144 -4.70 15.90 -19.85
C PRO A 144 -3.53 14.92 -19.80
N ALA A 145 -3.63 13.91 -18.96
CA ALA A 145 -2.60 12.88 -18.85
C ALA A 145 -2.70 11.90 -20.01
N LEU A 146 -1.55 11.56 -20.60
CA LEU A 146 -1.43 10.56 -21.65
C LEU A 146 -1.14 9.19 -21.04
N PHE A 147 -2.03 8.22 -21.28
CA PHE A 147 -1.87 6.86 -20.80
C PHE A 147 -1.87 5.84 -21.94
N PRO A 148 -0.92 4.89 -21.97
CA PRO A 148 -1.08 3.67 -22.76
C PRO A 148 -2.14 2.79 -22.09
N VAL A 149 -3.17 2.37 -22.81
CA VAL A 149 -4.29 1.60 -22.24
C VAL A 149 -3.82 0.28 -21.58
N LYS A 150 -2.77 -0.36 -22.11
CA LYS A 150 -2.15 -1.54 -21.51
C LYS A 150 -1.22 -1.24 -20.32
N GLY A 151 -0.80 0.00 -20.15
CA GLY A 151 0.21 0.40 -19.15
C GLY A 151 -0.38 0.91 -17.84
N VAL A 152 -1.69 0.98 -17.73
CA VAL A 152 -2.39 1.35 -16.48
C VAL A 152 -2.84 0.11 -15.71
N ILE A 153 -3.29 0.29 -14.48
CA ILE A 153 -3.80 -0.81 -13.65
C ILE A 153 -4.93 -1.56 -14.36
N PRO A 154 -5.03 -2.90 -14.20
CA PRO A 154 -5.92 -3.75 -14.99
C PRO A 154 -7.38 -3.29 -15.00
N GLY A 155 -7.91 -2.88 -13.84
CA GLY A 155 -9.28 -2.39 -13.72
C GLY A 155 -9.54 -1.11 -14.51
N PHE A 156 -8.58 -0.18 -14.54
CA PHE A 156 -8.69 1.04 -15.34
C PHE A 156 -8.61 0.75 -16.85
N SER A 157 -7.69 -0.14 -17.26
CA SER A 157 -7.57 -0.62 -18.63
C SER A 157 -8.87 -1.26 -19.10
N GLN A 158 -9.50 -2.12 -18.29
CA GLN A 158 -10.76 -2.77 -18.61
C GLN A 158 -11.90 -1.76 -18.80
N ALA A 159 -11.98 -0.77 -17.91
CA ALA A 159 -13.01 0.27 -18.01
C ALA A 159 -12.83 1.15 -19.24
N LEU A 160 -11.58 1.57 -19.56
CA LEU A 160 -11.29 2.38 -20.75
C LEU A 160 -11.74 1.72 -22.03
N GLN A 161 -11.58 0.40 -22.16
CA GLN A 161 -11.98 -0.36 -23.35
C GLN A 161 -13.51 -0.48 -23.54
N GLN A 162 -14.31 -0.12 -22.53
CA GLN A 162 -15.78 0.01 -22.64
C GLN A 162 -16.22 1.40 -23.06
N LEU A 163 -15.28 2.33 -23.23
CA LEU A 163 -15.54 3.74 -23.53
C LEU A 163 -15.19 4.08 -24.98
N SER A 164 -15.74 5.19 -25.43
CA SER A 164 -15.38 5.85 -26.68
C SER A 164 -14.80 7.23 -26.38
N VAL A 165 -14.03 7.77 -27.29
CA VAL A 165 -13.46 9.13 -27.17
C VAL A 165 -14.59 10.13 -26.98
N GLY A 166 -14.42 11.02 -25.99
CA GLY A 166 -15.43 12.00 -25.57
C GLY A 166 -16.39 11.51 -24.47
N SER A 167 -16.23 10.27 -23.99
CA SER A 167 -17.00 9.77 -22.85
C SER A 167 -16.63 10.45 -21.54
N LYS A 168 -17.64 10.56 -20.65
CA LYS A 168 -17.44 10.87 -19.22
C LYS A 168 -17.95 9.69 -18.40
N ALA A 169 -17.16 9.20 -17.48
CA ALA A 169 -17.50 8.03 -16.69
C ALA A 169 -16.96 8.13 -15.27
N THR A 170 -17.62 7.45 -14.35
CA THR A 170 -17.13 7.13 -13.02
C THR A 170 -16.69 5.67 -13.01
N ILE A 171 -15.48 5.40 -12.55
CA ILE A 171 -14.91 4.06 -12.48
C ILE A 171 -14.57 3.79 -11.01
N VAL A 172 -15.02 2.65 -10.50
CA VAL A 172 -14.64 2.18 -9.16
C VAL A 172 -13.89 0.86 -9.32
N ILE A 173 -12.65 0.87 -8.87
CA ILE A 173 -11.72 -0.25 -9.02
C ILE A 173 -11.53 -0.87 -7.63
N PRO A 174 -11.75 -2.19 -7.47
CA PRO A 174 -11.50 -2.85 -6.20
C PRO A 174 -10.01 -2.81 -5.84
N SER A 175 -9.70 -2.81 -4.54
CA SER A 175 -8.33 -3.06 -4.07
C SER A 175 -8.02 -4.54 -4.26
N GLU A 176 -6.87 -4.83 -4.81
CA GLU A 176 -6.33 -6.19 -4.89
C GLU A 176 -5.88 -6.70 -3.51
#